data_1902364ee2b1482e46a14f2fa0da0704
#
_entry.id   1902364ee2b1482e46a14f2fa0da0704
#
_cell.length_a   1.000
_cell.length_b   1.000
_cell.length_c   1.000
_cell.angle_alpha   90.00
_cell.angle_beta   90.00
_cell.angle_gamma   90.00
#
_symmetry.space_group_name_H-M   'P 1'
#
loop_
_entity.id
_entity.type
_entity.pdbx_description
1 polymer ?
#
loop_
_entity_poly.entity_id
_entity_poly.type
_entity_poly.pdbx_seq_one_letter_code
_entity_poly.pdbx_strand_id
1 'polypeptide(L)'
;MILPPTELRTISDKIGETIQTGGQIRSLLSDHSTQGPFDIAWEVDAAVEALDVFGSRWTIEILSTLYIAGDRRFNEMKHLLKGISSRTLSDKLRYLVEEDLVVRSVSEGPPIRVTYRLSEHGKTCGRLLSPLVAFMKIHKGSIIGLSLIHI
;
A
#
# COMPACT_ATOMS: atom_id res chain seq x y z
N MET A 1 -10.16 -15.25 4.14
CA MET A 1 -9.01 -16.13 3.87
C MET A 1 -8.73 -16.95 5.11
N ILE A 2 -8.60 -18.25 4.92
CA ILE A 2 -8.37 -19.21 6.01
C ILE A 2 -6.99 -19.82 5.81
N LEU A 3 -6.14 -19.74 6.81
CA LEU A 3 -4.76 -20.23 6.73
C LEU A 3 -4.52 -21.39 7.70
N PRO A 4 -3.67 -22.35 7.33
CA PRO A 4 -3.18 -23.35 8.29
C PRO A 4 -2.52 -22.66 9.49
N PRO A 5 -2.60 -23.24 10.71
CA PRO A 5 -2.03 -22.63 11.91
C PRO A 5 -0.54 -22.33 11.80
N THR A 6 0.22 -23.17 11.11
CA THR A 6 1.67 -22.99 10.91
C THR A 6 1.98 -21.77 10.03
N GLU A 7 1.22 -21.55 8.98
CA GLU A 7 1.40 -20.39 8.11
C GLU A 7 0.99 -19.10 8.81
N LEU A 8 -0.13 -19.11 9.53
CA LEU A 8 -0.55 -17.95 10.31
C LEU A 8 0.50 -17.56 11.35
N ARG A 9 1.09 -18.55 12.02
CA ARG A 9 2.17 -18.31 12.98
C ARG A 9 3.40 -17.70 12.31
N THR A 10 3.80 -18.21 11.15
CA THR A 10 4.93 -17.66 10.38
C THR A 10 4.66 -16.20 10.01
N ILE A 11 3.48 -15.88 9.53
CA ILE A 11 3.10 -14.49 9.21
C ILE A 11 3.15 -13.62 10.46
N SER A 12 2.60 -14.09 11.58
CA SER A 12 2.61 -13.36 12.84
C SER A 12 4.04 -13.12 13.35
N ASP A 13 4.92 -14.09 13.21
CA ASP A 13 6.34 -13.96 13.59
C ASP A 13 7.05 -12.92 12.73
N LYS A 14 6.78 -12.91 11.42
CA LYS A 14 7.34 -11.91 10.50
C LYS A 14 6.80 -10.50 10.79
N ILE A 15 5.55 -10.38 11.14
CA ILE A 15 4.99 -9.12 11.61
C ILE A 15 5.70 -8.67 12.88
N GLY A 16 5.96 -9.60 13.83
CA GLY A 16 6.69 -9.30 15.05
C GLY A 16 8.11 -8.77 14.79
N GLU A 17 8.83 -9.35 13.84
CA GLU A 17 10.15 -8.85 13.42
C GLU A 17 10.03 -7.43 12.84
N THR A 18 8.99 -7.17 12.04
CA THR A 18 8.73 -5.86 11.44
C THR A 18 8.39 -4.82 12.51
N ILE A 19 7.60 -5.18 13.51
CA ILE A 19 7.28 -4.31 14.66
C ILE A 19 8.56 -3.90 15.38
N GLN A 20 9.46 -4.85 15.63
CA GLN A 20 10.73 -4.57 16.28
C GLN A 20 11.59 -3.60 15.47
N THR A 21 11.71 -3.84 14.17
CA THR A 21 12.45 -2.96 13.26
C THR A 21 11.84 -1.56 13.20
N GLY A 22 10.51 -1.48 13.10
CA GLY A 22 9.79 -0.21 13.11
C GLY A 22 10.01 0.58 14.39
N GLY A 23 9.99 -0.10 15.54
CA GLY A 23 10.31 0.50 16.83
C GLY A 23 11.72 1.06 16.90
N GLN A 24 12.69 0.37 16.33
CA GLN A 24 14.07 0.83 16.25
C GLN A 24 14.19 2.10 15.39
N ILE A 25 13.52 2.13 14.24
CA ILE A 25 13.47 3.33 13.39
C ILE A 25 12.83 4.49 14.15
N ARG A 26 11.71 4.22 14.80
CA ARG A 26 11.01 5.25 15.60
C ARG A 26 11.87 5.81 16.70
N SER A 27 12.63 4.97 17.41
CA SER A 27 13.55 5.39 18.47
C SER A 27 14.65 6.30 17.93
N LEU A 28 15.24 5.95 16.79
CA LEU A 28 16.27 6.78 16.15
C LEU A 28 15.73 8.16 15.78
N LEU A 29 14.51 8.24 15.27
CA LEU A 29 13.88 9.51 14.92
C LEU A 29 13.53 10.32 16.15
N SER A 30 13.01 9.68 17.21
CA SER A 30 12.59 10.36 18.43
C SER A 30 13.75 10.99 19.18
N ASP A 31 14.96 10.47 19.05
CA ASP A 31 16.17 11.05 19.64
C ASP A 31 16.43 12.46 19.09
N HIS A 32 15.89 12.81 17.96
CA HIS A 32 16.05 14.10 17.31
C HIS A 32 14.82 15.01 17.40
N SER A 33 13.65 14.49 17.81
CA SER A 33 12.40 15.26 17.80
C SER A 33 12.29 16.37 18.84
N THR A 34 13.21 16.46 19.79
CA THR A 34 13.23 17.50 20.81
C THR A 34 14.35 18.51 20.60
N GLN A 35 15.05 18.43 19.46
CA GLN A 35 16.22 19.27 19.19
C GLN A 35 15.93 20.30 18.09
N GLY A 36 16.12 21.56 18.40
CA GLY A 36 16.02 22.67 17.47
C GLY A 36 14.60 22.78 16.86
N PRO A 37 14.48 22.94 15.52
CA PRO A 37 13.17 23.10 14.86
C PRO A 37 12.39 21.79 14.75
N PHE A 38 12.98 20.64 15.07
CA PHE A 38 12.38 19.32 14.90
C PHE A 38 11.64 18.86 16.15
N ASP A 39 10.69 19.66 16.59
CA ASP A 39 9.84 19.34 17.74
C ASP A 39 8.71 18.35 17.36
N ILE A 40 7.87 18.02 18.33
CA ILE A 40 6.76 17.08 18.14
C ILE A 40 5.79 17.58 17.07
N ALA A 41 5.48 18.86 17.05
CA ALA A 41 4.56 19.43 16.06
C ALA A 41 5.12 19.28 14.64
N TRP A 42 6.40 19.59 14.45
CA TRP A 42 7.07 19.38 13.18
C TRP A 42 7.02 17.92 12.73
N GLU A 43 7.30 17.00 13.66
CA GLU A 43 7.32 15.57 13.34
C GLU A 43 5.95 15.04 12.92
N VAL A 44 4.90 15.51 13.59
CA VAL A 44 3.51 15.13 13.23
C VAL A 44 3.16 15.69 11.85
N ASP A 45 3.46 16.95 11.59
CA ASP A 45 3.18 17.57 10.29
C ASP A 45 3.94 16.86 9.15
N ALA A 46 5.20 16.51 9.39
CA ALA A 46 6.01 15.80 8.41
C ALA A 46 5.45 14.39 8.13
N ALA A 47 4.94 13.70 9.14
CA ALA A 47 4.31 12.39 8.97
C ALA A 47 3.02 12.49 8.14
N VAL A 48 2.19 13.49 8.40
CA VAL A 48 0.97 13.73 7.63
C VAL A 48 1.30 14.04 6.17
N GLU A 49 2.27 14.90 5.94
CA GLU A 49 2.73 15.25 4.59
C GLU A 49 3.28 14.02 3.85
N ALA A 50 4.09 13.21 4.53
CA ALA A 50 4.69 12.01 3.94
C ALA A 50 3.64 10.99 3.48
N LEU A 51 2.53 10.88 4.19
CA LEU A 51 1.46 9.91 3.90
C LEU A 51 0.27 10.51 3.16
N ASP A 52 0.34 11.78 2.76
CA ASP A 52 -0.77 12.51 2.15
C ASP A 52 -1.33 11.81 0.90
N VAL A 53 -0.46 11.26 0.07
CA VAL A 53 -0.87 10.55 -1.15
C VAL A 53 -1.82 9.38 -0.85
N PHE A 54 -1.63 8.70 0.29
CA PHE A 54 -2.46 7.56 0.69
C PHE A 54 -3.82 7.98 1.26
N GLY A 55 -3.97 9.23 1.66
CA GLY A 55 -5.23 9.79 2.14
C GLY A 55 -6.17 10.23 1.03
N SER A 56 -5.72 10.29 -0.20
CA SER A 56 -6.56 10.63 -1.35
C SER A 56 -7.49 9.48 -1.69
N ARG A 57 -8.75 9.82 -2.00
CA ARG A 57 -9.74 8.80 -2.37
C ARG A 57 -9.29 8.01 -3.59
N TRP A 58 -9.53 6.71 -3.56
CA TRP A 58 -9.19 5.73 -4.59
C TRP A 58 -7.70 5.38 -4.70
N THR A 59 -6.82 6.09 -4.01
CA THR A 59 -5.38 5.82 -4.07
C THR A 59 -5.05 4.41 -3.59
N ILE A 60 -5.52 4.04 -2.40
CA ILE A 60 -5.27 2.71 -1.81
C ILE A 60 -5.81 1.62 -2.74
N GLU A 61 -7.02 1.81 -3.27
CA GLU A 61 -7.66 0.82 -4.14
C GLU A 61 -6.86 0.63 -5.45
N ILE A 62 -6.41 1.70 -6.07
CA ILE A 62 -5.64 1.65 -7.31
C ILE A 62 -4.27 1.00 -7.07
N LEU A 63 -3.55 1.45 -6.06
CA LEU A 63 -2.23 0.91 -5.73
C LEU A 63 -2.31 -0.56 -5.32
N SER A 64 -3.31 -0.93 -4.52
CA SER A 64 -3.53 -2.31 -4.13
C SER A 64 -3.85 -3.21 -5.32
N THR A 65 -4.66 -2.73 -6.25
CA THR A 65 -4.98 -3.46 -7.47
C THR A 65 -3.72 -3.75 -8.28
N LEU A 66 -2.90 -2.74 -8.52
CA LEU A 66 -1.66 -2.91 -9.27
C LEU A 66 -0.62 -3.76 -8.52
N TYR A 67 -0.59 -3.66 -7.19
CA TYR A 67 0.33 -4.44 -6.38
C TYR A 67 -0.04 -5.94 -6.38
N ILE A 68 -1.32 -6.23 -6.24
CA ILE A 68 -1.83 -7.61 -6.12
C ILE A 68 -1.97 -8.26 -7.50
N ALA A 69 -2.55 -7.55 -8.46
CA ALA A 69 -2.91 -8.08 -9.77
C ALA A 69 -1.85 -7.87 -10.86
N GLY A 70 -0.84 -7.01 -10.60
CA GLY A 70 0.18 -6.67 -11.59
C GLY A 70 -0.33 -5.65 -12.61
N ASP A 71 0.40 -5.53 -13.71
CA ASP A 71 0.12 -4.56 -14.77
C ASP A 71 -1.30 -4.70 -15.31
N ARG A 72 -1.98 -3.58 -15.49
CA ARG A 72 -3.37 -3.56 -15.96
C ARG A 72 -3.62 -2.42 -16.93
N ARG A 73 -4.57 -2.65 -17.84
CA ARG A 73 -5.12 -1.63 -18.72
C ARG A 73 -6.18 -0.83 -18.00
N PHE A 74 -6.46 0.36 -18.52
CA PHE A 74 -7.46 1.27 -17.96
C PHE A 74 -8.82 0.60 -17.75
N ASN A 75 -9.34 -0.10 -18.77
CA ASN A 75 -10.66 -0.74 -18.68
C ASN A 75 -10.67 -1.91 -17.70
N GLU A 76 -9.58 -2.65 -17.59
CA GLU A 76 -9.44 -3.71 -16.60
C GLU A 76 -9.50 -3.16 -15.18
N MET A 77 -8.79 -2.05 -14.94
CA MET A 77 -8.83 -1.37 -13.64
C MET A 77 -10.21 -0.83 -13.32
N LYS A 78 -10.87 -0.22 -14.30
CA LYS A 78 -12.23 0.29 -14.14
C LYS A 78 -13.21 -0.81 -13.78
N HIS A 79 -13.04 -2.00 -14.36
CA HIS A 79 -13.86 -3.17 -14.06
C HIS A 79 -13.60 -3.70 -12.63
N LEU A 80 -12.34 -3.72 -12.20
CA LEU A 80 -11.95 -4.20 -10.87
C LEU A 80 -12.35 -3.22 -9.76
N LEU A 81 -12.32 -1.92 -10.05
CA LEU A 81 -12.63 -0.86 -9.09
C LEU A 81 -14.09 -0.42 -9.24
N LYS A 82 -14.97 -1.22 -8.69
CA LYS A 82 -16.41 -1.01 -8.80
C LYS A 82 -16.82 0.37 -8.28
N GLY A 83 -17.58 1.09 -9.10
CA GLY A 83 -18.12 2.39 -8.73
C GLY A 83 -17.23 3.58 -9.12
N ILE A 84 -16.03 3.34 -9.63
CA ILE A 84 -15.18 4.44 -10.10
C ILE A 84 -15.63 4.90 -11.51
N SER A 85 -15.71 6.22 -11.70
CA SER A 85 -15.96 6.77 -13.04
C SER A 85 -14.68 6.78 -13.87
N SER A 86 -14.83 6.81 -15.20
CA SER A 86 -13.67 6.91 -16.11
C SER A 86 -12.87 8.17 -15.85
N ARG A 87 -13.55 9.29 -15.59
CA ARG A 87 -12.90 10.57 -15.30
C ARG A 87 -12.10 10.50 -14.00
N THR A 88 -12.69 9.96 -12.94
CA THR A 88 -12.01 9.83 -11.66
C THR A 88 -10.80 8.91 -11.77
N LEU A 89 -10.93 7.76 -12.44
CA LEU A 89 -9.81 6.84 -12.65
C LEU A 89 -8.69 7.51 -13.44
N SER A 90 -9.03 8.21 -14.52
CA SER A 90 -8.04 8.93 -15.33
C SER A 90 -7.30 9.99 -14.51
N ASP A 91 -8.03 10.79 -13.73
CA ASP A 91 -7.43 11.84 -12.90
C ASP A 91 -6.53 11.25 -11.81
N LYS A 92 -6.96 10.17 -11.15
CA LYS A 92 -6.18 9.51 -10.10
C LYS A 92 -4.93 8.83 -10.66
N LEU A 93 -5.02 8.17 -11.80
CA LEU A 93 -3.85 7.57 -12.43
C LEU A 93 -2.82 8.63 -12.81
N ARG A 94 -3.26 9.77 -13.36
CA ARG A 94 -2.37 10.89 -13.65
C ARG A 94 -1.68 11.40 -12.40
N TYR A 95 -2.43 11.59 -11.33
CA TYR A 95 -1.91 12.01 -10.04
C TYR A 95 -0.84 11.03 -9.51
N LEU A 96 -1.11 9.73 -9.58
CA LEU A 96 -0.18 8.71 -9.09
C LEU A 96 1.08 8.60 -9.97
N VAL A 97 0.97 8.89 -11.26
CA VAL A 97 2.14 9.00 -12.14
C VAL A 97 3.00 10.21 -11.75
N GLU A 98 2.38 11.35 -11.48
CA GLU A 98 3.07 12.56 -11.01
C GLU A 98 3.77 12.33 -9.66
N GLU A 99 3.18 11.52 -8.79
CA GLU A 99 3.76 11.15 -7.48
C GLU A 99 4.79 10.00 -7.57
N ASP A 100 5.14 9.59 -8.78
CA ASP A 100 6.11 8.51 -9.04
C ASP A 100 5.74 7.16 -8.42
N LEU A 101 4.47 6.89 -8.24
CA LEU A 101 3.99 5.61 -7.72
C LEU A 101 3.55 4.65 -8.82
N VAL A 102 3.13 5.19 -9.96
CA VAL A 102 2.61 4.44 -11.11
C VAL A 102 3.35 4.85 -12.37
N VAL A 103 3.57 3.89 -13.24
CA VAL A 103 4.15 4.11 -14.57
C VAL A 103 3.09 3.81 -15.62
N ARG A 104 2.93 4.74 -16.56
CA ARG A 104 2.09 4.56 -17.74
C ARG A 104 2.97 4.12 -18.89
N SER A 105 2.73 2.94 -19.44
CA SER A 105 3.49 2.40 -20.56
C SER A 105 2.62 2.31 -21.79
N VAL A 106 3.15 2.79 -22.92
CA VAL A 106 2.48 2.71 -24.21
C VAL A 106 3.24 1.73 -25.08
N SER A 107 2.54 0.70 -25.55
CA SER A 107 3.07 -0.24 -26.53
C SER A 107 2.62 0.19 -27.91
N GLU A 108 3.58 0.51 -28.77
CA GLU A 108 3.30 0.85 -30.17
C GLU A 108 2.92 -0.42 -30.91
N GLY A 109 1.71 -0.37 -31.50
CA GLY A 109 1.23 -1.54 -32.17
C GLY A 109 0.88 -1.33 -33.59
N PRO A 110 0.04 -1.97 -34.38
CA PRO A 110 -1.41 -2.04 -34.11
C PRO A 110 -1.79 -3.27 -33.31
N PRO A 111 -2.72 -3.14 -32.32
CA PRO A 111 -3.26 -1.88 -31.77
C PRO A 111 -2.33 -1.27 -30.71
N ILE A 112 -2.42 0.06 -30.53
CA ILE A 112 -1.74 0.76 -29.45
C ILE A 112 -2.35 0.30 -28.12
N ARG A 113 -1.47 -0.09 -27.18
CA ARG A 113 -1.88 -0.55 -25.84
C ARG A 113 -1.26 0.33 -24.78
N VAL A 114 -2.10 0.78 -23.84
CA VAL A 114 -1.67 1.53 -22.68
C VAL A 114 -1.87 0.65 -21.45
N THR A 115 -0.79 0.44 -20.70
CA THR A 115 -0.83 -0.30 -19.44
C THR A 115 -0.30 0.56 -18.33
N TYR A 116 -0.79 0.28 -17.11
CA TYR A 116 -0.35 0.91 -15.88
C TYR A 116 0.28 -0.15 -14.99
N ARG A 117 1.38 0.21 -14.36
CA ARG A 117 2.06 -0.65 -13.39
C ARG A 117 2.61 0.19 -12.25
N LEU A 118 2.92 -0.44 -11.14
CA LEU A 118 3.66 0.25 -10.07
C LEU A 118 5.08 0.56 -10.54
N SER A 119 5.56 1.75 -10.20
CA SER A 119 6.98 2.09 -10.27
C SER A 119 7.76 1.28 -9.22
N GLU A 120 9.09 1.30 -9.28
CA GLU A 120 9.90 0.70 -8.21
C GLU A 120 9.60 1.35 -6.85
N HIS A 121 9.38 2.66 -6.85
CA HIS A 121 8.95 3.39 -5.65
C HIS A 121 7.58 2.88 -5.15
N GLY A 122 6.62 2.72 -6.04
CA GLY A 122 5.30 2.17 -5.69
C GLY A 122 5.37 0.76 -5.14
N LYS A 123 6.21 -0.10 -5.72
CA LYS A 123 6.44 -1.46 -5.21
C LYS A 123 7.07 -1.44 -3.81
N THR A 124 8.01 -0.55 -3.59
CA THR A 124 8.64 -0.37 -2.27
C THR A 124 7.61 0.03 -1.23
N CYS A 125 6.76 0.99 -1.54
CA CYS A 125 5.65 1.37 -0.65
C CYS A 125 4.73 0.19 -0.35
N GLY A 126 4.40 -0.61 -1.36
CA GLY A 126 3.59 -1.81 -1.19
C GLY A 126 4.23 -2.83 -0.24
N ARG A 127 5.52 -3.05 -0.39
CA ARG A 127 6.26 -3.95 0.50
C ARG A 127 6.31 -3.44 1.94
N LEU A 128 6.48 -2.14 2.13
CA LEU A 128 6.49 -1.53 3.47
C LEU A 128 5.11 -1.55 4.11
N LEU A 129 4.04 -1.43 3.33
CA LEU A 129 2.67 -1.48 3.83
C LEU A 129 2.18 -2.91 4.09
N SER A 130 2.73 -3.92 3.42
CA SER A 130 2.25 -5.31 3.51
C SER A 130 2.17 -5.85 4.93
N PRO A 131 3.16 -5.66 5.83
CA PRO A 131 3.04 -6.13 7.21
C PRO A 131 1.89 -5.47 7.96
N LEU A 132 1.69 -4.17 7.76
CA LEU A 132 0.59 -3.43 8.39
C LEU A 132 -0.76 -3.93 7.85
N VAL A 133 -0.88 -4.12 6.56
CA VAL A 133 -2.11 -4.62 5.93
C VAL A 133 -2.43 -6.03 6.44
N ALA A 134 -1.44 -6.92 6.53
CA ALA A 134 -1.62 -8.26 7.05
C ALA A 134 -2.05 -8.23 8.52
N PHE A 135 -1.41 -7.42 9.35
CA PHE A 135 -1.79 -7.22 10.75
C PHE A 135 -3.25 -6.77 10.88
N MET A 136 -3.65 -5.78 10.10
CA MET A 136 -5.02 -5.27 10.13
C MET A 136 -6.05 -6.29 9.63
N LYS A 137 -5.70 -7.09 8.62
CA LYS A 137 -6.57 -8.17 8.12
C LYS A 137 -6.79 -9.24 9.19
N ILE A 138 -5.75 -9.61 9.91
CA ILE A 138 -5.84 -10.56 11.03
C ILE A 138 -6.71 -9.98 12.14
N HIS A 139 -6.46 -8.75 12.52
CA HIS A 139 -7.21 -8.07 13.59
C HIS A 139 -8.70 -7.96 13.26
N LYS A 140 -9.05 -7.65 12.02
CA LYS A 140 -10.43 -7.51 11.56
C LYS A 140 -11.12 -8.81 11.15
N GLY A 141 -10.40 -9.93 11.19
CA GLY A 141 -10.95 -11.25 10.87
C GLY A 141 -11.03 -11.58 9.39
N SER A 142 -10.39 -10.79 8.50
CA SER A 142 -10.29 -11.12 7.08
C SER A 142 -9.34 -12.29 6.83
N ILE A 143 -8.38 -12.49 7.73
CA ILE A 143 -7.48 -13.64 7.77
C ILE A 143 -7.67 -14.32 9.13
N ILE A 144 -8.00 -15.61 9.11
CA ILE A 144 -8.21 -16.39 10.32
C ILE A 144 -7.43 -17.71 10.23
N GLY A 145 -7.10 -18.26 11.40
CA GLY A 145 -6.50 -19.58 11.49
C GLY A 145 -7.55 -20.67 11.35
N LEU A 146 -7.18 -21.79 10.71
CA LEU A 146 -8.05 -22.93 10.49
C LEU A 146 -8.65 -23.47 11.82
N SER A 147 -7.88 -23.43 12.89
CA SER A 147 -8.32 -23.90 14.21
C SER A 147 -9.49 -23.13 14.79
N LEU A 148 -9.74 -21.88 14.34
CA LEU A 148 -10.83 -21.05 14.81
C LEU A 148 -12.20 -21.42 14.22
N ILE A 149 -12.21 -22.20 13.14
CA ILE A 149 -13.44 -22.60 12.45
C ILE A 149 -14.15 -23.73 13.17
N HIS A 150 -13.45 -24.47 14.01
CA HIS A 150 -13.96 -25.65 14.72
C HIS A 150 -14.44 -25.32 16.15
N ILE A 151 -14.44 -24.06 16.49
CA ILE A 151 -14.98 -23.58 17.76
C ILE A 151 -16.47 -23.19 17.55
#